data_7a0fe8f812e1acc38e1fbfc1dc7d6bdb
#
_entry.id   7a0fe8f812e1acc38e1fbfc1dc7d6bdb
#
_cell.length_a   1.000
_cell.length_b   1.000
_cell.length_c   1.000
_cell.angle_alpha   90.00
_cell.angle_beta   90.00
_cell.angle_gamma   90.00
#
_symmetry.space_group_name_H-M   'P 1'
#
loop_
_entity.id
_entity.type
_entity.pdbx_description
1 polymer ?
#
loop_
_entity_poly.entity_id
_entity_poly.type
_entity_poly.pdbx_seq_one_letter_code
_entity_poly.pdbx_strand_id
1 'polypeptide(L)'
;MRSWMAAVMLLLSLAHRAQDPFELTGNRKEVSIPFRLVNNLIIIPVNINGTQLDFLLDTGVEENILFSLEEKELPLYNVEKIELRGLGSEESVEGLKSVGNTITLRGLKSANQIIYVVLDDQFDFSASLGVPVNGIIGYRFFRDHPVVLDYARKRLRIYNRDRVNLDKVLKGYVPFDLTIEKSKPYVTVDVGIDSVPRASKLLLDTGNSDALWLFPSRDKEIQVPDRRLRDFLGRGFSGEIYGDKARISRLQLKDFVFKRPIAAFPDTTSVRHVRMVERRVGSIGGEILKRFTVCFDYSRQKMYLKRNSDFSTPFTYNMSGITLHHAGHQVVQERADSGGNRVELAFGEKEVQVSYRFALKPLYIVVSVRENSPAYKAGVRKGDLLKRVNGRDSYQYSLQEINTLLKSEEGRHIEVEVERDGKSIDFKFDLEELL
;
A
#
# COMPACT_ATOMS: atom_id res chain seq x y z
N MET A 1 -71.19 -23.35 -10.69
CA MET A 1 -69.94 -24.13 -10.86
C MET A 1 -68.78 -23.12 -10.92
N ARG A 2 -68.04 -22.96 -9.82
CA ARG A 2 -66.92 -22.01 -9.69
C ARG A 2 -65.60 -22.79 -9.83
N SER A 3 -64.89 -22.61 -10.92
CA SER A 3 -63.57 -23.17 -11.12
C SER A 3 -62.52 -22.26 -10.45
N TRP A 4 -61.80 -22.84 -9.51
CA TRP A 4 -60.66 -22.22 -8.86
C TRP A 4 -59.42 -22.46 -9.72
N MET A 5 -58.88 -21.41 -10.34
CA MET A 5 -57.55 -21.40 -10.88
C MET A 5 -56.59 -21.02 -9.74
N ALA A 6 -55.84 -21.99 -9.27
CA ALA A 6 -54.71 -21.77 -8.37
C ALA A 6 -53.52 -21.26 -9.20
N ALA A 7 -53.23 -19.99 -9.06
CA ALA A 7 -52.02 -19.38 -9.60
C ALA A 7 -50.84 -19.81 -8.69
N VAL A 8 -50.03 -20.74 -9.17
CA VAL A 8 -48.73 -21.06 -8.57
C VAL A 8 -47.79 -19.93 -8.95
N MET A 9 -47.61 -18.97 -8.04
CA MET A 9 -46.60 -17.95 -8.10
C MET A 9 -45.28 -18.62 -7.82
N LEU A 10 -44.53 -18.98 -8.86
CA LEU A 10 -43.13 -19.37 -8.78
C LEU A 10 -42.31 -18.18 -8.37
N LEU A 11 -42.09 -17.99 -7.08
CA LEU A 11 -41.10 -17.09 -6.53
C LEU A 11 -39.71 -17.62 -6.93
N LEU A 12 -39.26 -17.25 -8.11
CA LEU A 12 -37.83 -17.25 -8.43
C LEU A 12 -37.19 -16.20 -7.52
N SER A 13 -36.86 -16.62 -6.30
CA SER A 13 -35.88 -15.90 -5.49
C SER A 13 -34.58 -15.91 -6.31
N LEU A 14 -34.29 -14.77 -6.95
CA LEU A 14 -32.94 -14.42 -7.36
C LEU A 14 -32.12 -14.39 -6.06
N ALA A 15 -31.65 -15.57 -5.64
CA ALA A 15 -30.66 -15.67 -4.61
C ALA A 15 -29.44 -14.91 -5.14
N HIS A 16 -29.32 -13.66 -4.75
CA HIS A 16 -28.04 -12.99 -4.80
C HIS A 16 -27.11 -13.87 -3.98
N ARG A 17 -26.31 -14.70 -4.67
CA ARG A 17 -25.34 -15.55 -3.99
C ARG A 17 -24.40 -14.60 -3.26
N ALA A 18 -24.57 -14.52 -1.94
CA ALA A 18 -23.63 -13.80 -1.10
C ALA A 18 -22.24 -14.40 -1.34
N GLN A 19 -21.24 -13.54 -1.41
CA GLN A 19 -19.84 -14.00 -1.50
C GLN A 19 -19.54 -14.86 -0.28
N ASP A 20 -18.91 -16.01 -0.51
CA ASP A 20 -18.60 -16.96 0.56
C ASP A 20 -17.57 -16.38 1.53
N PRO A 21 -17.59 -16.81 2.80
CA PRO A 21 -16.54 -16.44 3.76
C PRO A 21 -15.19 -17.03 3.35
N PHE A 22 -14.11 -16.44 3.86
CA PHE A 22 -12.80 -17.07 3.81
C PHE A 22 -12.74 -18.16 4.89
N GLU A 23 -12.57 -19.41 4.47
CA GLU A 23 -12.54 -20.56 5.38
C GLU A 23 -11.11 -21.10 5.51
N LEU A 24 -10.74 -21.50 6.74
CA LEU A 24 -9.50 -22.21 6.97
C LEU A 24 -9.63 -23.64 6.43
N THR A 25 -8.78 -24.04 5.50
CA THR A 25 -8.83 -25.37 4.88
C THR A 25 -8.39 -26.44 5.86
N GLY A 26 -9.16 -27.54 5.92
CA GLY A 26 -8.96 -28.64 6.86
C GLY A 26 -9.26 -28.24 8.30
N ASN A 27 -8.78 -29.02 9.24
CA ASN A 27 -9.11 -28.88 10.68
C ASN A 27 -8.16 -27.90 11.41
N ARG A 28 -7.77 -26.79 10.76
CA ARG A 28 -6.74 -25.89 11.27
C ARG A 28 -7.27 -24.94 12.34
N LYS A 29 -6.45 -24.70 13.38
CA LYS A 29 -6.72 -23.70 14.40
C LYS A 29 -6.33 -22.30 13.94
N GLU A 30 -5.23 -22.21 13.17
CA GLU A 30 -4.70 -20.98 12.62
C GLU A 30 -4.02 -21.23 11.28
N VAL A 31 -3.85 -20.15 10.53
CA VAL A 31 -3.05 -20.08 9.31
C VAL A 31 -2.07 -18.94 9.43
N SER A 32 -0.82 -19.15 9.01
CA SER A 32 0.22 -18.10 8.97
C SER A 32 0.68 -17.88 7.55
N ILE A 33 0.51 -16.65 7.05
CA ILE A 33 0.86 -16.22 5.68
C ILE A 33 1.99 -15.20 5.78
N PRO A 34 3.14 -15.39 5.11
CA PRO A 34 4.17 -14.37 5.01
C PRO A 34 3.67 -13.22 4.13
N PHE A 35 4.13 -12.00 4.40
CA PHE A 35 3.88 -10.84 3.55
C PHE A 35 5.15 -10.03 3.28
N ARG A 36 5.13 -9.26 2.20
CA ARG A 36 6.12 -8.21 1.96
C ARG A 36 5.60 -6.89 2.54
N LEU A 37 6.48 -6.17 3.24
CA LEU A 37 6.19 -4.81 3.72
C LEU A 37 6.97 -3.82 2.84
N VAL A 38 6.26 -3.02 2.07
CA VAL A 38 6.82 -2.04 1.13
C VAL A 38 6.17 -0.70 1.39
N ASN A 39 6.96 0.32 1.72
CA ASN A 39 6.45 1.65 2.07
C ASN A 39 5.29 1.61 3.08
N ASN A 40 5.41 0.81 4.15
CA ASN A 40 4.38 0.57 5.18
C ASN A 40 3.11 -0.17 4.70
N LEU A 41 3.06 -0.61 3.46
CA LEU A 41 1.95 -1.35 2.85
C LEU A 41 2.22 -2.85 2.89
N ILE A 42 1.17 -3.64 3.13
CA ILE A 42 1.23 -5.10 3.23
C ILE A 42 0.87 -5.72 1.89
N ILE A 43 1.79 -6.46 1.29
CA ILE A 43 1.57 -7.18 0.03
C ILE A 43 1.60 -8.68 0.32
N ILE A 44 0.53 -9.38 -0.04
CA ILE A 44 0.33 -10.82 0.20
C ILE A 44 0.19 -11.61 -1.09
N PRO A 45 0.70 -12.84 -1.14
CA PRO A 45 0.47 -13.73 -2.26
C PRO A 45 -0.96 -14.26 -2.22
N VAL A 46 -1.68 -14.12 -3.32
CA VAL A 46 -3.08 -14.55 -3.51
C VAL A 46 -3.15 -15.38 -4.79
N ASN A 47 -3.87 -16.48 -4.78
CA ASN A 47 -4.18 -17.22 -5.99
C ASN A 47 -5.65 -17.01 -6.34
N ILE A 48 -5.91 -16.56 -7.57
CA ILE A 48 -7.25 -16.37 -8.11
C ILE A 48 -7.43 -17.32 -9.28
N ASN A 49 -8.42 -18.21 -9.19
CA ASN A 49 -8.78 -19.17 -10.25
C ASN A 49 -7.57 -19.97 -10.80
N GLY A 50 -6.55 -20.21 -9.96
CA GLY A 50 -5.32 -20.93 -10.34
C GLY A 50 -4.12 -20.03 -10.62
N THR A 51 -4.31 -18.73 -10.85
CA THR A 51 -3.23 -17.78 -11.15
C THR A 51 -2.69 -17.13 -9.88
N GLN A 52 -1.38 -17.19 -9.67
CA GLN A 52 -0.69 -16.58 -8.52
C GLN A 52 -0.44 -15.10 -8.78
N LEU A 53 -0.92 -14.23 -7.87
CA LEU A 53 -0.88 -12.78 -7.94
C LEU A 53 -0.40 -12.20 -6.60
N ASP A 54 0.05 -10.94 -6.61
CA ASP A 54 0.43 -10.18 -5.43
C ASP A 54 -0.59 -9.08 -5.15
N PHE A 55 -1.20 -9.09 -3.96
CA PHE A 55 -2.28 -8.18 -3.60
C PHE A 55 -1.93 -7.31 -2.40
N LEU A 56 -2.26 -6.04 -2.50
CA LEU A 56 -2.27 -5.12 -1.36
C LEU A 56 -3.41 -5.51 -0.40
N LEU A 57 -3.11 -5.65 0.89
CA LEU A 57 -4.10 -5.86 1.93
C LEU A 57 -4.58 -4.52 2.48
N ASP A 58 -5.83 -4.16 2.17
CA ASP A 58 -6.35 -2.81 2.42
C ASP A 58 -7.69 -2.83 3.17
N THR A 59 -7.67 -2.36 4.42
CA THR A 59 -8.87 -2.21 5.26
C THR A 59 -9.76 -1.02 4.84
N GLY A 60 -9.25 -0.12 4.01
CA GLY A 60 -9.98 1.03 3.46
C GLY A 60 -10.83 0.73 2.25
N VAL A 61 -10.75 -0.49 1.69
CA VAL A 61 -11.50 -0.95 0.52
C VAL A 61 -12.48 -2.04 0.91
N GLU A 62 -13.67 -2.01 0.31
CA GLU A 62 -14.72 -3.02 0.55
C GLU A 62 -14.49 -4.29 -0.27
N GLU A 63 -14.26 -4.13 -1.57
CA GLU A 63 -14.25 -5.20 -2.56
C GLU A 63 -12.83 -5.64 -2.96
N ASN A 64 -12.74 -6.76 -3.67
CA ASN A 64 -11.49 -7.21 -4.27
C ASN A 64 -11.33 -6.52 -5.63
N ILE A 65 -10.19 -5.88 -5.85
CA ILE A 65 -9.91 -5.11 -7.07
C ILE A 65 -8.66 -5.66 -7.73
N LEU A 66 -8.73 -5.88 -9.03
CA LEU A 66 -7.62 -6.25 -9.90
C LEU A 66 -7.34 -5.08 -10.85
N PHE A 67 -6.09 -4.71 -11.04
CA PHE A 67 -5.71 -3.61 -11.92
C PHE A 67 -4.48 -3.90 -12.79
N SER A 68 -3.77 -4.98 -12.53
CA SER A 68 -2.64 -5.39 -13.35
C SER A 68 -2.50 -6.90 -13.36
N LEU A 69 -2.27 -7.46 -14.51
CA LEU A 69 -1.89 -8.87 -14.66
C LEU A 69 -0.43 -9.02 -15.03
N GLU A 70 0.23 -7.93 -15.41
CA GLU A 70 1.55 -7.95 -16.04
C GLU A 70 1.51 -8.89 -17.27
N GLU A 71 2.31 -9.95 -17.27
CA GLU A 71 2.31 -10.95 -18.35
C GLU A 71 1.52 -12.22 -18.00
N LYS A 72 0.67 -12.19 -16.95
CA LYS A 72 -0.07 -13.38 -16.47
C LYS A 72 -1.46 -13.45 -17.09
N GLU A 73 -1.90 -14.66 -17.38
CA GLU A 73 -3.27 -14.96 -17.79
C GLU A 73 -4.12 -15.31 -16.57
N LEU A 74 -5.32 -14.75 -16.52
CA LEU A 74 -6.28 -14.99 -15.43
C LEU A 74 -7.66 -15.30 -16.02
N PRO A 75 -8.18 -16.52 -15.85
CA PRO A 75 -9.55 -16.82 -16.22
C PRO A 75 -10.51 -16.12 -15.25
N LEU A 76 -11.41 -15.30 -15.77
CA LEU A 76 -12.47 -14.61 -15.03
C LEU A 76 -13.84 -15.11 -15.50
N TYR A 77 -14.81 -15.23 -14.58
CA TYR A 77 -16.13 -15.77 -14.85
C TYR A 77 -17.21 -14.67 -14.78
N ASN A 78 -18.28 -14.84 -15.58
CA ASN A 78 -19.48 -13.99 -15.53
C ASN A 78 -19.12 -12.49 -15.51
N VAL A 79 -18.40 -12.04 -16.52
CA VAL A 79 -17.85 -10.69 -16.62
C VAL A 79 -18.88 -9.73 -17.21
N GLU A 80 -19.10 -8.59 -16.54
CA GLU A 80 -19.93 -7.47 -17.02
C GLU A 80 -19.15 -6.15 -16.98
N LYS A 81 -19.42 -5.25 -17.92
CA LYS A 81 -18.82 -3.89 -17.94
C LYS A 81 -19.50 -3.02 -16.92
N ILE A 82 -18.73 -2.20 -16.22
CA ILE A 82 -19.20 -1.24 -15.21
C ILE A 82 -18.37 0.05 -15.26
N GLU A 83 -18.86 1.08 -14.56
CA GLU A 83 -18.11 2.30 -14.26
C GLU A 83 -17.68 2.31 -12.80
N LEU A 84 -16.39 2.56 -12.55
CA LEU A 84 -15.78 2.66 -11.23
C LEU A 84 -15.45 4.10 -10.88
N ARG A 85 -15.61 4.47 -9.60
CA ARG A 85 -15.23 5.79 -9.06
C ARG A 85 -14.43 5.62 -7.77
N GLY A 86 -13.39 6.43 -7.60
CA GLY A 86 -12.49 6.38 -6.44
C GLY A 86 -11.98 7.73 -5.98
N LEU A 87 -10.87 7.71 -5.24
CA LEU A 87 -10.10 8.90 -4.84
C LEU A 87 -9.34 9.46 -6.04
N GLY A 88 -9.32 10.79 -6.21
CA GLY A 88 -8.49 11.50 -7.18
C GLY A 88 -9.25 12.52 -8.00
N SER A 89 -10.20 12.14 -8.84
CA SER A 89 -11.01 13.04 -9.67
C SER A 89 -12.50 12.70 -9.67
N GLU A 90 -13.31 13.52 -10.36
CA GLU A 90 -14.75 13.27 -10.59
C GLU A 90 -15.01 12.20 -11.66
N GLU A 91 -14.04 11.90 -12.47
CA GLU A 91 -14.19 11.02 -13.61
C GLU A 91 -14.38 9.56 -13.17
N SER A 92 -15.25 8.86 -13.87
CA SER A 92 -15.39 7.42 -13.74
C SER A 92 -14.39 6.73 -14.67
N VAL A 93 -13.89 5.59 -14.23
CA VAL A 93 -12.98 4.74 -14.99
C VAL A 93 -13.75 3.52 -15.47
N GLU A 94 -13.57 3.13 -16.72
CA GLU A 94 -14.14 1.88 -17.24
C GLU A 94 -13.54 0.70 -16.49
N GLY A 95 -14.40 -0.25 -16.14
CA GLY A 95 -14.00 -1.46 -15.43
C GLY A 95 -14.88 -2.64 -15.77
N LEU A 96 -14.48 -3.79 -15.23
CA LEU A 96 -15.24 -5.03 -15.32
C LEU A 96 -15.59 -5.51 -13.93
N LYS A 97 -16.74 -6.18 -13.79
CA LYS A 97 -17.12 -6.94 -12.61
C LYS A 97 -17.23 -8.40 -12.97
N SER A 98 -16.48 -9.25 -12.29
CA SER A 98 -16.48 -10.70 -12.46
C SER A 98 -17.05 -11.37 -11.22
N VAL A 99 -17.90 -12.38 -11.38
CA VAL A 99 -18.60 -13.09 -10.31
C VAL A 99 -18.33 -14.58 -10.37
N GLY A 100 -18.27 -15.23 -9.21
CA GLY A 100 -18.07 -16.67 -9.11
C GLY A 100 -16.60 -17.11 -9.08
N ASN A 101 -15.70 -16.18 -8.74
CA ASN A 101 -14.27 -16.47 -8.67
C ASN A 101 -13.89 -17.18 -7.38
N THR A 102 -12.83 -17.96 -7.42
CA THR A 102 -12.23 -18.59 -6.24
C THR A 102 -10.94 -17.89 -5.87
N ILE A 103 -10.85 -17.44 -4.63
CA ILE A 103 -9.64 -16.87 -4.06
C ILE A 103 -9.06 -17.87 -3.04
N THR A 104 -7.79 -18.21 -3.20
CA THR A 104 -7.06 -19.06 -2.27
C THR A 104 -5.77 -18.40 -1.80
N LEU A 105 -5.46 -18.59 -0.55
CA LEU A 105 -4.18 -18.25 0.07
C LEU A 105 -3.68 -19.48 0.82
N ARG A 106 -2.45 -19.46 1.32
CA ARG A 106 -1.91 -20.56 2.10
C ARG A 106 -2.86 -20.96 3.25
N GLY A 107 -3.59 -22.06 3.07
CA GLY A 107 -4.49 -22.59 4.09
C GLY A 107 -5.83 -21.85 4.26
N LEU A 108 -6.17 -20.93 3.37
CA LEU A 108 -7.45 -20.24 3.28
C LEU A 108 -8.03 -20.39 1.88
N LYS A 109 -9.35 -20.48 1.79
CA LYS A 109 -10.10 -20.54 0.53
C LYS A 109 -11.43 -19.81 0.68
N SER A 110 -11.83 -19.10 -0.37
CA SER A 110 -13.17 -18.55 -0.51
C SER A 110 -13.63 -18.70 -1.95
N ALA A 111 -14.86 -19.13 -2.15
CA ALA A 111 -15.50 -19.24 -3.46
C ALA A 111 -16.51 -18.10 -3.68
N ASN A 112 -17.12 -18.06 -4.87
CA ASN A 112 -18.15 -17.09 -5.25
C ASN A 112 -17.74 -15.62 -5.02
N GLN A 113 -16.44 -15.32 -5.12
CA GLN A 113 -15.94 -13.98 -4.91
C GLN A 113 -16.23 -13.08 -6.12
N ILE A 114 -16.54 -11.83 -5.82
CA ILE A 114 -16.62 -10.75 -6.83
C ILE A 114 -15.25 -10.10 -6.94
N ILE A 115 -14.81 -9.88 -8.17
CA ILE A 115 -13.57 -9.18 -8.49
C ILE A 115 -13.92 -8.04 -9.43
N TYR A 116 -13.53 -6.84 -9.06
CA TYR A 116 -13.62 -5.66 -9.91
C TYR A 116 -12.30 -5.48 -10.63
N VAL A 117 -12.33 -5.28 -11.95
CA VAL A 117 -11.14 -5.06 -12.76
C VAL A 117 -11.12 -3.62 -13.23
N VAL A 118 -10.05 -2.92 -12.94
CA VAL A 118 -9.80 -1.55 -13.43
C VAL A 118 -9.04 -1.67 -14.74
N LEU A 119 -9.55 -1.05 -15.80
CA LEU A 119 -8.97 -1.10 -17.15
C LEU A 119 -8.20 0.20 -17.49
N ASP A 120 -7.64 0.86 -16.51
CA ASP A 120 -6.88 2.10 -16.70
C ASP A 120 -5.37 1.82 -16.62
N ASP A 121 -4.69 1.91 -17.77
CA ASP A 121 -3.24 1.71 -17.88
C ASP A 121 -2.43 2.73 -17.07
N GLN A 122 -3.04 3.87 -16.70
CA GLN A 122 -2.38 4.87 -15.85
C GLN A 122 -2.35 4.46 -14.38
N PHE A 123 -3.11 3.43 -13.99
CA PHE A 123 -3.19 2.96 -12.62
C PHE A 123 -2.14 1.88 -12.34
N ASP A 124 -0.88 2.30 -12.18
CA ASP A 124 0.26 1.39 -11.94
C ASP A 124 0.84 1.54 -10.53
N PHE A 125 0.33 0.73 -9.62
CA PHE A 125 0.90 0.62 -8.27
C PHE A 125 2.27 -0.05 -8.27
N SER A 126 2.53 -0.96 -9.20
CA SER A 126 3.80 -1.67 -9.29
C SER A 126 4.94 -0.70 -9.54
N ALA A 127 4.74 0.28 -10.44
CA ALA A 127 5.73 1.30 -10.71
C ALA A 127 6.04 2.16 -9.47
N SER A 128 5.01 2.58 -8.73
CA SER A 128 5.17 3.45 -7.55
C SER A 128 5.82 2.73 -6.36
N LEU A 129 5.62 1.42 -6.22
CA LEU A 129 6.16 0.61 -5.15
C LEU A 129 7.48 -0.09 -5.51
N GLY A 130 7.79 -0.19 -6.80
CA GLY A 130 8.97 -0.89 -7.30
C GLY A 130 8.93 -2.41 -7.13
N VAL A 131 7.74 -2.95 -6.91
CA VAL A 131 7.46 -4.39 -6.78
C VAL A 131 6.11 -4.72 -7.40
N PRO A 132 5.91 -5.93 -7.93
CA PRO A 132 4.62 -6.35 -8.47
C PRO A 132 3.49 -6.19 -7.45
N VAL A 133 2.39 -5.53 -7.87
CA VAL A 133 1.12 -5.44 -7.15
C VAL A 133 0.00 -5.52 -8.20
N ASN A 134 -0.72 -6.64 -8.18
CA ASN A 134 -1.73 -6.93 -9.20
C ASN A 134 -3.13 -6.45 -8.80
N GLY A 135 -3.40 -6.29 -7.48
CA GLY A 135 -4.72 -5.93 -7.02
C GLY A 135 -4.76 -5.56 -5.53
N ILE A 136 -5.98 -5.37 -5.04
CA ILE A 136 -6.29 -5.05 -3.64
C ILE A 136 -7.28 -6.08 -3.11
N ILE A 137 -7.04 -6.57 -1.90
CA ILE A 137 -7.99 -7.40 -1.15
C ILE A 137 -8.43 -6.65 0.10
N GLY A 138 -9.75 -6.52 0.28
CA GLY A 138 -10.33 -5.61 1.25
C GLY A 138 -11.08 -6.26 2.39
N TYR A 139 -12.18 -5.61 2.81
CA TYR A 139 -13.02 -5.94 3.96
C TYR A 139 -13.35 -7.43 4.11
N ARG A 140 -13.66 -8.11 3.00
CA ARG A 140 -14.12 -9.51 3.04
C ARG A 140 -13.07 -10.46 3.62
N PHE A 141 -11.81 -10.14 3.48
CA PHE A 141 -10.71 -10.91 4.08
C PHE A 141 -10.71 -10.82 5.62
N PHE A 142 -11.15 -9.67 6.17
CA PHE A 142 -11.18 -9.43 7.63
C PHE A 142 -12.48 -9.80 8.31
N ARG A 143 -13.57 -9.98 7.52
CA ARG A 143 -14.94 -10.05 8.02
C ARG A 143 -15.17 -11.20 9.00
N ASP A 144 -14.68 -12.39 8.65
CA ASP A 144 -15.17 -13.63 9.26
C ASP A 144 -14.25 -14.15 10.38
N HIS A 145 -12.96 -13.81 10.34
CA HIS A 145 -11.96 -14.33 11.26
C HIS A 145 -11.13 -13.21 11.91
N PRO A 146 -10.65 -13.44 13.16
CA PRO A 146 -9.61 -12.57 13.72
C PRO A 146 -8.33 -12.65 12.90
N VAL A 147 -7.84 -11.48 12.44
CA VAL A 147 -6.64 -11.35 11.63
C VAL A 147 -5.58 -10.57 12.40
N VAL A 148 -4.45 -11.20 12.67
CA VAL A 148 -3.29 -10.58 13.32
C VAL A 148 -2.25 -10.20 12.30
N LEU A 149 -1.91 -8.90 12.24
CA LEU A 149 -0.84 -8.32 11.44
C LEU A 149 0.41 -8.20 12.32
N ASP A 150 1.37 -9.10 12.18
CA ASP A 150 2.66 -9.04 12.85
C ASP A 150 3.68 -8.38 11.91
N TYR A 151 3.75 -7.05 11.96
CA TYR A 151 4.62 -6.28 11.08
C TYR A 151 6.11 -6.57 11.33
N ALA A 152 6.51 -6.76 12.59
CA ALA A 152 7.90 -7.04 12.94
C ALA A 152 8.38 -8.38 12.35
N ARG A 153 7.50 -9.40 12.34
CA ARG A 153 7.81 -10.70 11.74
C ARG A 153 7.36 -10.84 10.29
N LYS A 154 6.67 -9.82 9.75
CA LYS A 154 6.09 -9.81 8.39
C LYS A 154 5.20 -11.02 8.15
N ARG A 155 4.25 -11.26 9.06
CA ARG A 155 3.34 -12.39 9.01
C ARG A 155 1.91 -11.98 9.35
N LEU A 156 0.96 -12.46 8.56
CA LEU A 156 -0.45 -12.52 8.92
C LEU A 156 -0.70 -13.82 9.66
N ARG A 157 -1.54 -13.79 10.72
CA ARG A 157 -2.10 -14.97 11.33
C ARG A 157 -3.63 -14.82 11.36
N ILE A 158 -4.29 -15.79 10.82
CA ILE A 158 -5.75 -15.85 10.77
C ILE A 158 -6.18 -17.00 11.68
N TYR A 159 -7.08 -16.73 12.62
CA TYR A 159 -7.49 -17.69 13.64
C TYR A 159 -8.90 -18.20 13.40
N ASN A 160 -9.08 -19.50 13.50
CA ASN A 160 -10.41 -20.08 13.60
C ASN A 160 -10.96 -19.80 14.99
N ARG A 161 -12.00 -18.98 15.08
CA ARG A 161 -12.60 -18.52 16.35
C ARG A 161 -13.12 -19.68 17.22
N ASP A 162 -13.69 -20.69 16.59
CA ASP A 162 -14.33 -21.81 17.30
C ASP A 162 -13.31 -22.80 17.87
N ARG A 163 -12.04 -22.70 17.44
CA ARG A 163 -10.97 -23.65 17.76
C ARG A 163 -9.83 -23.05 18.56
N VAL A 164 -9.81 -21.72 18.73
CA VAL A 164 -8.74 -21.01 19.44
C VAL A 164 -9.33 -20.16 20.56
N ASN A 165 -8.74 -20.27 21.74
CA ASN A 165 -9.00 -19.31 22.81
C ASN A 165 -8.29 -17.99 22.47
N LEU A 166 -9.03 -17.07 21.87
CA LEU A 166 -8.51 -15.79 21.41
C LEU A 166 -7.96 -14.91 22.56
N ASP A 167 -8.53 -15.01 23.76
CA ASP A 167 -8.08 -14.24 24.93
C ASP A 167 -6.65 -14.63 25.35
N LYS A 168 -6.30 -15.93 25.19
CA LYS A 168 -4.92 -16.39 25.40
C LYS A 168 -3.96 -15.85 24.35
N VAL A 169 -4.39 -15.82 23.07
CA VAL A 169 -3.58 -15.26 21.95
C VAL A 169 -3.33 -13.78 22.15
N LEU A 170 -4.35 -13.05 22.60
CA LEU A 170 -4.34 -11.59 22.76
C LEU A 170 -3.88 -11.13 24.14
N LYS A 171 -3.28 -12.01 24.94
CA LYS A 171 -2.70 -11.61 26.24
C LYS A 171 -1.65 -10.51 26.06
N GLY A 172 -1.83 -9.40 26.75
CA GLY A 172 -0.95 -8.23 26.70
C GLY A 172 -1.21 -7.28 25.51
N TYR A 173 -2.33 -7.48 24.80
CA TYR A 173 -2.83 -6.49 23.86
C TYR A 173 -3.82 -5.54 24.55
N VAL A 174 -3.85 -4.29 24.07
CA VAL A 174 -4.83 -3.28 24.50
C VAL A 174 -6.02 -3.29 23.52
N PRO A 175 -7.26 -3.53 24.02
CA PRO A 175 -8.44 -3.54 23.16
C PRO A 175 -8.93 -2.12 22.84
N PHE A 176 -9.46 -1.95 21.62
CA PHE A 176 -10.13 -0.76 21.13
C PHE A 176 -11.47 -1.15 20.52
N ASP A 177 -12.49 -0.33 20.76
CA ASP A 177 -13.77 -0.46 20.07
C ASP A 177 -13.65 0.05 18.64
N LEU A 178 -14.21 -0.73 17.69
CA LEU A 178 -14.32 -0.35 16.30
C LEU A 178 -15.77 -0.06 15.95
N THR A 179 -15.98 0.87 15.05
CA THR A 179 -17.23 1.02 14.33
C THR A 179 -17.02 0.54 12.91
N ILE A 180 -17.77 -0.46 12.48
CA ILE A 180 -17.74 -0.92 11.08
C ILE A 180 -18.88 -0.25 10.32
N GLU A 181 -18.55 0.67 9.42
CA GLU A 181 -19.53 1.40 8.60
C GLU A 181 -19.13 1.31 7.13
N LYS A 182 -20.07 0.97 6.25
CA LYS A 182 -19.80 0.75 4.82
C LYS A 182 -18.59 -0.15 4.60
N SER A 183 -18.57 -1.28 5.32
CA SER A 183 -17.52 -2.30 5.24
C SER A 183 -16.10 -1.77 5.55
N LYS A 184 -15.96 -0.74 6.39
CA LYS A 184 -14.68 -0.13 6.76
C LYS A 184 -14.57 0.06 8.26
N PRO A 185 -13.37 -0.13 8.87
CA PRO A 185 -13.15 -0.01 10.30
C PRO A 185 -12.81 1.42 10.71
N TYR A 186 -13.53 1.95 11.67
CA TYR A 186 -13.27 3.27 12.26
C TYR A 186 -12.96 3.15 13.74
N VAL A 187 -12.08 4.03 14.21
CA VAL A 187 -11.73 4.19 15.62
C VAL A 187 -11.86 5.67 16.00
N THR A 188 -12.28 5.94 17.24
CA THR A 188 -12.21 7.30 17.79
C THR A 188 -10.99 7.39 18.71
N VAL A 189 -10.13 8.36 18.42
CA VAL A 189 -8.86 8.61 19.11
C VAL A 189 -8.61 10.11 19.25
N ASP A 190 -7.68 10.49 20.12
CA ASP A 190 -7.37 11.90 20.34
C ASP A 190 -6.30 12.39 19.36
N VAL A 191 -6.63 13.40 18.57
CA VAL A 191 -5.74 14.10 17.64
C VAL A 191 -5.52 15.52 18.16
N GLY A 192 -4.27 15.88 18.43
CA GLY A 192 -3.85 17.23 18.77
C GLY A 192 -3.07 17.84 17.61
N ILE A 193 -3.66 18.76 16.87
CA ILE A 193 -2.97 19.53 15.83
C ILE A 193 -2.11 20.58 16.50
N ASP A 194 -2.72 21.31 17.39
CA ASP A 194 -2.13 22.23 18.36
C ASP A 194 -1.91 21.53 19.70
N SER A 195 -1.98 22.26 20.81
CA SER A 195 -1.85 21.73 22.16
C SER A 195 -3.10 21.03 22.70
N VAL A 196 -4.25 21.17 22.05
CA VAL A 196 -5.55 20.65 22.53
C VAL A 196 -5.93 19.37 21.80
N PRO A 197 -5.90 18.19 22.44
CA PRO A 197 -6.36 16.95 21.82
C PRO A 197 -7.88 16.96 21.63
N ARG A 198 -8.34 16.44 20.49
CA ARG A 198 -9.76 16.32 20.14
C ARG A 198 -10.09 14.88 19.74
N ALA A 199 -11.19 14.37 20.27
CA ALA A 199 -11.70 13.06 19.90
C ALA A 199 -12.09 13.04 18.40
N SER A 200 -11.41 12.25 17.62
CA SER A 200 -11.48 12.24 16.16
C SER A 200 -11.79 10.84 15.65
N LYS A 201 -12.85 10.72 14.81
CA LYS A 201 -13.21 9.46 14.14
C LYS A 201 -12.36 9.28 12.90
N LEU A 202 -11.48 8.31 12.92
CA LEU A 202 -10.52 8.01 11.84
C LEU A 202 -10.77 6.61 11.27
N LEU A 203 -10.60 6.47 9.95
CA LEU A 203 -10.53 5.19 9.29
C LEU A 203 -9.20 4.51 9.64
N LEU A 204 -9.21 3.23 9.96
CA LEU A 204 -8.00 2.41 10.00
C LEU A 204 -7.75 1.88 8.58
N ASP A 205 -6.63 2.31 7.98
CA ASP A 205 -6.38 2.21 6.55
C ASP A 205 -5.00 1.61 6.28
N THR A 206 -4.95 0.29 6.09
CA THR A 206 -3.69 -0.42 5.78
C THR A 206 -3.24 -0.21 4.33
N GLY A 207 -4.09 0.37 3.47
CA GLY A 207 -3.76 0.79 2.11
C GLY A 207 -3.14 2.20 2.03
N ASN A 208 -3.06 2.91 3.15
CA ASN A 208 -2.41 4.21 3.25
C ASN A 208 -1.02 4.07 3.90
N SER A 209 0.04 4.49 3.21
CA SER A 209 1.43 4.39 3.70
C SER A 209 1.80 5.45 4.75
N ASP A 210 1.10 6.59 4.81
CA ASP A 210 1.37 7.69 5.74
C ASP A 210 0.97 7.34 7.18
N ALA A 211 1.34 8.21 8.14
CA ALA A 211 0.92 8.05 9.53
C ALA A 211 -0.56 8.43 9.70
N LEU A 212 -0.92 9.61 9.19
CA LEU A 212 -2.25 10.20 9.28
C LEU A 212 -2.60 10.94 8.01
N TRP A 213 -3.86 10.83 7.60
CA TRP A 213 -4.50 11.78 6.72
C TRP A 213 -5.58 12.50 7.51
N LEU A 214 -5.63 13.84 7.43
CA LEU A 214 -6.62 14.68 8.08
C LEU A 214 -7.30 15.57 7.03
N PHE A 215 -8.63 15.74 7.14
CA PHE A 215 -9.45 16.42 6.14
C PHE A 215 -10.01 17.74 6.69
N PRO A 216 -9.34 18.88 6.49
CA PRO A 216 -9.83 20.20 6.96
C PRO A 216 -11.24 20.55 6.46
N SER A 217 -11.62 20.05 5.27
CA SER A 217 -12.96 20.23 4.72
C SER A 217 -14.09 19.51 5.49
N ARG A 218 -13.74 18.61 6.40
CA ARG A 218 -14.70 17.82 7.19
C ARG A 218 -14.90 18.33 8.60
N ASP A 219 -13.91 19.04 9.12
CA ASP A 219 -13.97 19.63 10.45
C ASP A 219 -13.19 20.95 10.44
N LYS A 220 -13.85 22.05 10.77
CA LYS A 220 -13.25 23.40 10.81
C LYS A 220 -12.15 23.51 11.88
N GLU A 221 -12.14 22.63 12.87
CA GLU A 221 -11.12 22.59 13.91
C GLU A 221 -9.83 21.90 13.44
N ILE A 222 -9.88 21.17 12.30
CA ILE A 222 -8.71 20.61 11.64
C ILE A 222 -8.09 21.70 10.75
N GLN A 223 -7.15 22.44 11.30
CA GLN A 223 -6.41 23.45 10.56
C GLN A 223 -5.03 22.91 10.18
N VAL A 224 -4.59 23.24 8.95
CA VAL A 224 -3.23 22.87 8.52
C VAL A 224 -2.22 23.74 9.26
N PRO A 225 -1.21 23.16 9.94
CA PRO A 225 -0.17 23.95 10.63
C PRO A 225 0.56 24.90 9.67
N ASP A 226 1.05 26.05 10.17
CA ASP A 226 1.78 27.02 9.37
C ASP A 226 3.08 26.44 8.80
N ARG A 227 3.83 25.70 9.65
CA ARG A 227 5.03 24.96 9.22
C ARG A 227 4.60 23.70 8.49
N ARG A 228 4.52 23.77 7.19
CA ARG A 228 4.09 22.70 6.28
C ARG A 228 4.90 22.70 5.01
N LEU A 229 4.81 21.61 4.26
CA LEU A 229 5.33 21.49 2.91
C LEU A 229 4.27 20.95 1.97
N ARG A 230 4.19 21.48 0.78
CA ARG A 230 3.37 20.97 -0.30
C ARG A 230 4.01 19.73 -0.88
N ASP A 231 3.26 18.64 -1.04
CA ASP A 231 3.82 17.37 -1.52
C ASP A 231 2.83 16.58 -2.37
N PHE A 232 3.35 15.69 -3.18
CA PHE A 232 2.59 14.61 -3.80
C PHE A 232 2.29 13.56 -2.73
N LEU A 233 1.01 13.30 -2.45
CA LEU A 233 0.57 12.38 -1.40
C LEU A 233 0.35 10.95 -1.91
N GLY A 234 0.21 10.79 -3.21
CA GLY A 234 -0.03 9.49 -3.84
C GLY A 234 -0.98 9.58 -5.01
N ARG A 235 -1.42 8.41 -5.47
CA ARG A 235 -2.40 8.28 -6.55
C ARG A 235 -3.59 7.46 -6.09
N GLY A 236 -4.79 7.97 -6.29
CA GLY A 236 -6.06 7.26 -6.13
C GLY A 236 -6.52 6.65 -7.45
N PHE A 237 -7.66 5.95 -7.45
CA PHE A 237 -8.24 5.36 -8.66
C PHE A 237 -8.54 6.37 -9.77
N SER A 238 -8.82 7.61 -9.43
CA SER A 238 -9.22 8.65 -10.38
C SER A 238 -8.17 9.75 -10.56
N GLY A 239 -6.91 9.55 -10.12
CA GLY A 239 -5.84 10.50 -10.38
C GLY A 239 -4.88 10.78 -9.24
N GLU A 240 -4.03 11.75 -9.44
CA GLU A 240 -3.00 12.19 -8.50
C GLU A 240 -3.61 12.96 -7.32
N ILE A 241 -3.06 12.75 -6.14
CA ILE A 241 -3.47 13.41 -4.90
C ILE A 241 -2.32 14.27 -4.41
N TYR A 242 -2.58 15.56 -4.30
CA TYR A 242 -1.67 16.56 -3.73
C TYR A 242 -2.25 17.10 -2.42
N GLY A 243 -1.38 17.67 -1.60
CA GLY A 243 -1.76 18.29 -0.35
C GLY A 243 -0.55 18.75 0.46
N ASP A 244 -0.82 19.20 1.66
CA ASP A 244 0.23 19.63 2.57
C ASP A 244 0.62 18.49 3.52
N LYS A 245 1.88 18.41 3.90
CA LYS A 245 2.39 17.62 5.03
C LYS A 245 2.84 18.54 6.14
N ALA A 246 2.51 18.19 7.38
CA ALA A 246 2.94 18.95 8.55
C ALA A 246 3.09 18.02 9.76
N ARG A 247 3.89 18.46 10.75
CA ARG A 247 3.92 17.80 12.07
C ARG A 247 2.77 18.33 12.90
N ILE A 248 1.93 17.44 13.40
CA ILE A 248 0.93 17.77 14.43
C ILE A 248 1.52 17.52 15.82
N SER A 249 0.94 18.11 16.86
CA SER A 249 1.50 18.00 18.21
C SER A 249 1.44 16.59 18.77
N ARG A 250 0.31 15.86 18.52
CA ARG A 250 0.06 14.58 19.18
C ARG A 250 -0.98 13.72 18.46
N LEU A 251 -0.76 12.41 18.48
CA LEU A 251 -1.77 11.39 18.26
C LEU A 251 -1.80 10.48 19.49
N GLN A 252 -2.97 10.23 20.07
CA GLN A 252 -3.10 9.36 21.22
C GLN A 252 -4.17 8.29 21.01
N LEU A 253 -3.76 7.04 21.14
CA LEU A 253 -4.59 5.84 21.12
C LEU A 253 -4.56 5.24 22.53
N LYS A 254 -5.50 5.62 23.41
CA LYS A 254 -5.45 5.28 24.85
C LYS A 254 -4.08 5.63 25.47
N ASP A 255 -3.34 4.63 25.95
CA ASP A 255 -2.03 4.80 26.57
C ASP A 255 -0.88 4.93 25.54
N PHE A 256 -1.17 4.78 24.26
CA PHE A 256 -0.18 4.92 23.19
C PHE A 256 -0.15 6.36 22.68
N VAL A 257 0.93 7.05 22.98
CA VAL A 257 1.12 8.46 22.62
C VAL A 257 2.24 8.61 21.62
N PHE A 258 1.93 9.23 20.49
CA PHE A 258 2.89 9.65 19.48
C PHE A 258 3.04 11.17 19.51
N LYS A 259 4.27 11.62 19.71
CA LYS A 259 4.62 13.05 19.71
C LYS A 259 5.08 13.44 18.32
N ARG A 260 4.60 14.59 17.84
CA ARG A 260 4.96 15.18 16.54
C ARG A 260 4.87 14.21 15.37
N PRO A 261 3.82 13.38 15.23
CA PRO A 261 3.65 12.57 14.02
C PRO A 261 3.43 13.47 12.81
N ILE A 262 3.77 12.97 11.63
CA ILE A 262 3.54 13.68 10.37
C ILE A 262 2.14 13.34 9.89
N ALA A 263 1.33 14.37 9.63
CA ALA A 263 0.02 14.25 9.02
C ALA A 263 0.04 14.84 7.61
N ALA A 264 -0.67 14.18 6.69
CA ALA A 264 -0.97 14.71 5.38
C ALA A 264 -2.38 15.32 5.37
N PHE A 265 -2.52 16.44 4.69
CA PHE A 265 -3.76 17.21 4.54
C PHE A 265 -4.07 17.30 3.03
N PRO A 266 -4.80 16.30 2.49
CA PRO A 266 -5.12 16.28 1.06
C PRO A 266 -5.97 17.48 0.65
N ASP A 267 -5.79 17.94 -0.59
CA ASP A 267 -6.64 18.98 -1.15
C ASP A 267 -8.11 18.58 -1.14
N THR A 268 -8.96 19.53 -0.85
CA THR A 268 -10.41 19.33 -0.82
C THR A 268 -10.94 18.77 -2.14
N THR A 269 -10.36 19.17 -3.26
CA THR A 269 -10.72 18.69 -4.59
C THR A 269 -10.51 17.19 -4.76
N SER A 270 -9.44 16.64 -4.19
CA SER A 270 -9.13 15.20 -4.28
C SER A 270 -10.03 14.30 -3.42
N VAL A 271 -10.70 14.86 -2.40
CA VAL A 271 -11.47 14.08 -1.43
C VAL A 271 -12.97 14.40 -1.40
N ARG A 272 -13.43 15.48 -2.07
CA ARG A 272 -14.83 15.94 -2.01
C ARG A 272 -15.84 14.94 -2.58
N HIS A 273 -15.43 14.14 -3.57
CA HIS A 273 -16.27 13.15 -4.26
C HIS A 273 -16.40 11.83 -3.53
N VAL A 274 -15.56 11.60 -2.53
CA VAL A 274 -15.58 10.36 -1.75
C VAL A 274 -16.75 10.39 -0.79
N ARG A 275 -17.67 9.43 -0.92
CA ARG A 275 -18.78 9.24 0.01
C ARG A 275 -18.27 8.73 1.36
N MET A 276 -17.80 9.65 2.18
CA MET A 276 -17.33 9.34 3.53
C MET A 276 -18.53 9.11 4.48
N VAL A 277 -18.28 8.35 5.55
CA VAL A 277 -19.24 8.22 6.66
C VAL A 277 -19.28 9.51 7.47
N GLU A 278 -20.36 9.69 8.21
CA GLU A 278 -20.56 10.85 9.08
C GLU A 278 -19.46 10.95 10.15
N ARG A 279 -19.01 12.17 10.43
CA ARG A 279 -17.96 12.52 11.41
C ARG A 279 -16.58 11.91 11.16
N ARG A 280 -16.36 11.25 10.02
CA ARG A 280 -14.99 10.86 9.65
C ARG A 280 -14.21 12.13 9.29
N VAL A 281 -13.09 12.35 9.98
CA VAL A 281 -12.21 13.50 9.78
C VAL A 281 -10.85 13.13 9.20
N GLY A 282 -10.57 11.83 9.01
CA GLY A 282 -9.29 11.39 8.48
C GLY A 282 -9.11 9.87 8.44
N SER A 283 -7.85 9.45 8.38
CA SER A 283 -7.44 8.04 8.49
C SER A 283 -6.10 7.88 9.21
N ILE A 284 -5.93 6.72 9.86
CA ILE A 284 -4.67 6.23 10.42
C ILE A 284 -4.11 5.22 9.42
N GLY A 285 -2.90 5.45 8.95
CA GLY A 285 -2.25 4.59 7.97
C GLY A 285 -1.16 3.67 8.51
N GLY A 286 -0.47 3.02 7.57
CA GLY A 286 0.54 2.00 7.82
C GLY A 286 1.71 2.46 8.67
N GLU A 287 2.11 3.74 8.59
CA GLU A 287 3.21 4.27 9.42
C GLU A 287 2.91 4.23 10.92
N ILE A 288 1.63 4.34 11.33
CA ILE A 288 1.20 4.13 12.73
C ILE A 288 0.99 2.64 12.99
N LEU A 289 0.27 1.94 12.10
CA LEU A 289 -0.12 0.55 12.32
C LEU A 289 1.10 -0.38 12.42
N LYS A 290 2.16 -0.14 11.62
CA LYS A 290 3.39 -0.95 11.66
C LYS A 290 4.12 -0.94 13.00
N ARG A 291 3.83 0.05 13.87
CA ARG A 291 4.42 0.20 15.22
C ARG A 291 3.83 -0.76 16.25
N PHE A 292 2.87 -1.58 15.79
CA PHE A 292 2.17 -2.56 16.61
C PHE A 292 2.14 -3.93 15.95
N THR A 293 1.89 -4.94 16.76
CA THR A 293 1.18 -6.13 16.28
C THR A 293 -0.30 -5.82 16.45
N VAL A 294 -1.04 -5.83 15.34
CA VAL A 294 -2.45 -5.42 15.28
C VAL A 294 -3.32 -6.64 15.09
N CYS A 295 -4.36 -6.82 15.90
CA CYS A 295 -5.41 -7.81 15.63
C CYS A 295 -6.70 -7.08 15.27
N PHE A 296 -7.26 -7.38 14.11
CA PHE A 296 -8.61 -6.99 13.71
C PHE A 296 -9.58 -8.12 13.97
N ASP A 297 -10.64 -7.84 14.71
CA ASP A 297 -11.74 -8.74 14.98
C ASP A 297 -13.07 -8.04 14.65
N TYR A 298 -13.40 -8.03 13.36
CA TYR A 298 -14.56 -7.29 12.85
C TYR A 298 -15.88 -7.82 13.38
N SER A 299 -16.01 -9.14 13.56
CA SER A 299 -17.24 -9.72 14.07
C SER A 299 -17.54 -9.33 15.51
N ARG A 300 -16.52 -8.98 16.31
CA ARG A 300 -16.67 -8.43 17.66
C ARG A 300 -16.55 -6.89 17.69
N GLN A 301 -16.34 -6.26 16.56
CA GLN A 301 -16.10 -4.82 16.44
C GLN A 301 -14.97 -4.36 17.37
N LYS A 302 -13.84 -5.09 17.34
CA LYS A 302 -12.67 -4.82 18.17
C LYS A 302 -11.39 -4.80 17.33
N MET A 303 -10.48 -3.92 17.74
CA MET A 303 -9.07 -3.97 17.39
C MET A 303 -8.26 -4.15 18.66
N TYR A 304 -7.16 -4.87 18.55
CA TYR A 304 -6.24 -5.07 19.67
C TYR A 304 -4.84 -4.68 19.22
N LEU A 305 -4.15 -3.86 20.03
CA LEU A 305 -2.83 -3.36 19.74
C LEU A 305 -1.82 -3.82 20.80
N LYS A 306 -0.66 -4.28 20.33
CA LYS A 306 0.50 -4.57 21.16
C LYS A 306 1.72 -3.90 20.53
N ARG A 307 2.45 -3.07 21.30
CA ARG A 307 3.69 -2.43 20.84
C ARG A 307 4.66 -3.48 20.32
N ASN A 308 5.35 -3.12 19.24
CA ASN A 308 6.48 -3.91 18.71
C ASN A 308 7.79 -3.09 18.78
N SER A 309 8.86 -3.59 18.17
CA SER A 309 10.18 -2.93 18.11
C SER A 309 10.15 -1.53 17.49
N ASP A 310 9.21 -1.30 16.56
CA ASP A 310 9.16 -0.06 15.78
C ASP A 310 8.36 1.06 16.48
N PHE A 311 7.79 0.79 17.67
CA PHE A 311 6.90 1.73 18.36
C PHE A 311 7.53 3.11 18.57
N SER A 312 8.80 3.16 18.94
CA SER A 312 9.53 4.41 19.24
C SER A 312 10.34 4.96 18.05
N THR A 313 10.23 4.36 16.87
CA THR A 313 10.96 4.84 15.68
C THR A 313 10.53 6.27 15.34
N PRO A 314 11.45 7.18 15.02
CA PRO A 314 11.11 8.55 14.62
C PRO A 314 10.21 8.60 13.38
N PHE A 315 9.38 9.63 13.27
CA PHE A 315 8.64 9.92 12.06
C PHE A 315 9.53 10.68 11.08
N THR A 316 9.80 10.09 9.94
CA THR A 316 10.64 10.65 8.88
C THR A 316 9.84 10.84 7.60
N TYR A 317 10.29 11.74 6.76
CA TYR A 317 9.72 12.00 5.44
C TYR A 317 10.84 12.18 4.41
N ASN A 318 10.48 12.23 3.14
CA ASN A 318 11.44 12.46 2.07
C ASN A 318 11.93 13.92 2.09
N MET A 319 13.16 14.11 2.56
CA MET A 319 13.80 15.43 2.69
C MET A 319 14.40 15.93 1.39
N SER A 320 14.68 15.04 0.42
CA SER A 320 15.20 15.44 -0.89
C SER A 320 14.17 16.15 -1.77
N GLY A 321 12.90 15.75 -1.66
CA GLY A 321 11.81 16.19 -2.53
C GLY A 321 11.66 15.41 -3.84
N ILE A 322 12.48 14.38 -4.09
CA ILE A 322 12.39 13.55 -5.30
C ILE A 322 11.39 12.42 -5.09
N THR A 323 10.43 12.26 -5.99
CA THR A 323 9.58 11.07 -6.06
C THR A 323 10.02 10.22 -7.24
N LEU A 324 10.33 8.95 -6.97
CA LEU A 324 10.79 7.98 -7.98
C LEU A 324 9.74 6.91 -8.23
N HIS A 325 9.63 6.48 -9.49
CA HIS A 325 8.90 5.29 -9.89
C HIS A 325 9.81 4.34 -10.68
N HIS A 326 9.44 3.08 -10.70
CA HIS A 326 10.01 2.09 -11.58
C HIS A 326 9.52 2.37 -13.02
N ALA A 327 10.45 2.45 -13.97
CA ALA A 327 10.18 2.79 -15.37
C ALA A 327 10.49 1.63 -16.32
N GLY A 328 10.23 0.40 -15.88
CA GLY A 328 10.57 -0.80 -16.63
C GLY A 328 12.01 -1.28 -16.38
N HIS A 329 12.59 -1.95 -17.34
CA HIS A 329 13.90 -2.58 -17.23
C HIS A 329 14.86 -2.07 -18.29
N GLN A 330 16.14 -2.05 -17.96
CA GLN A 330 17.25 -1.80 -18.88
C GLN A 330 18.13 -3.05 -19.01
N VAL A 331 18.70 -3.24 -20.20
CA VAL A 331 19.70 -4.29 -20.40
C VAL A 331 21.05 -3.79 -19.89
N VAL A 332 21.64 -4.49 -18.93
CA VAL A 332 22.96 -4.19 -18.38
C VAL A 332 23.89 -5.32 -18.72
N GLN A 333 25.07 -4.97 -19.27
CA GLN A 333 26.16 -5.91 -19.52
C GLN A 333 27.00 -6.05 -18.25
N GLU A 334 26.98 -7.22 -17.66
CA GLU A 334 27.81 -7.56 -16.50
C GLU A 334 28.98 -8.44 -16.93
N ARG A 335 30.16 -8.14 -16.39
CA ARG A 335 31.30 -9.05 -16.57
C ARG A 335 31.00 -10.32 -15.79
N ALA A 336 30.91 -11.45 -16.47
CA ALA A 336 30.80 -12.73 -15.80
C ALA A 336 32.17 -13.05 -15.19
N ASP A 337 32.22 -13.24 -13.87
CA ASP A 337 33.41 -13.81 -13.23
C ASP A 337 33.60 -15.23 -13.76
N SER A 338 34.43 -15.35 -14.76
CA SER A 338 34.90 -16.66 -15.23
C SER A 338 35.79 -17.21 -14.12
N GLY A 339 35.21 -18.03 -13.25
CA GLY A 339 35.98 -18.83 -12.35
C GLY A 339 37.03 -19.57 -13.16
N GLY A 340 38.21 -19.01 -13.24
CA GLY A 340 39.48 -19.61 -13.54
C GLY A 340 39.61 -20.66 -14.63
N ASN A 341 38.85 -20.68 -15.69
CA ASN A 341 39.18 -21.48 -16.87
C ASN A 341 40.23 -20.73 -17.70
N ARG A 342 41.51 -20.96 -17.35
CA ARG A 342 42.63 -20.59 -18.22
C ARG A 342 42.63 -21.57 -19.39
N VAL A 343 42.29 -21.09 -20.56
CA VAL A 343 42.51 -21.85 -21.79
C VAL A 343 44.00 -21.65 -22.15
N GLU A 344 44.82 -22.69 -22.01
CA GLU A 344 46.19 -22.71 -22.56
C GLU A 344 46.08 -22.86 -24.07
N LEU A 345 46.41 -21.79 -24.79
CA LEU A 345 46.65 -21.90 -26.23
C LEU A 345 48.00 -22.52 -26.50
N ALA A 346 48.14 -23.27 -27.63
CA ALA A 346 49.26 -24.12 -27.99
C ALA A 346 50.64 -23.43 -28.13
N PHE A 347 50.76 -22.11 -27.87
CA PHE A 347 51.98 -21.31 -27.94
C PHE A 347 52.23 -20.44 -26.69
N GLY A 348 51.71 -20.82 -25.54
CA GLY A 348 52.13 -20.16 -24.28
C GLY A 348 51.52 -18.76 -24.01
N GLU A 349 50.68 -18.24 -24.85
CA GLU A 349 49.94 -17.01 -24.60
C GLU A 349 48.66 -17.28 -23.79
N LYS A 350 48.57 -16.65 -22.63
CA LYS A 350 47.38 -16.75 -21.75
C LYS A 350 46.35 -15.68 -22.13
N GLU A 351 45.39 -16.03 -22.99
CA GLU A 351 44.24 -15.19 -23.17
C GLU A 351 43.23 -15.35 -22.01
N VAL A 352 42.96 -14.26 -21.32
CA VAL A 352 41.86 -14.20 -20.35
C VAL A 352 40.57 -14.05 -21.12
N GLN A 353 39.84 -15.13 -21.30
CA GLN A 353 38.51 -15.07 -21.94
C GLN A 353 37.53 -14.33 -21.02
N VAL A 354 37.29 -13.07 -21.32
CA VAL A 354 36.28 -12.25 -20.60
C VAL A 354 34.93 -12.64 -21.16
N SER A 355 34.12 -13.31 -20.35
CA SER A 355 32.72 -13.56 -20.69
C SER A 355 31.83 -12.45 -20.13
N TYR A 356 30.82 -12.09 -20.91
CA TYR A 356 29.80 -11.10 -20.51
C TYR A 356 28.45 -11.79 -20.45
N ARG A 357 27.65 -11.41 -19.46
CA ARG A 357 26.24 -11.75 -19.43
C ARG A 357 25.40 -10.48 -19.48
N PHE A 358 24.26 -10.55 -20.14
CA PHE A 358 23.29 -9.49 -20.16
C PHE A 358 22.18 -9.80 -19.14
N ALA A 359 21.82 -8.82 -18.32
CA ALA A 359 20.78 -8.95 -17.31
C ALA A 359 19.81 -7.79 -17.44
N LEU A 360 18.51 -8.06 -17.24
CA LEU A 360 17.49 -7.03 -17.09
C LEU A 360 17.56 -6.47 -15.68
N LYS A 361 17.76 -5.17 -15.56
CA LYS A 361 17.86 -4.45 -14.29
C LYS A 361 16.80 -3.36 -14.22
N PRO A 362 16.29 -3.02 -13.02
CA PRO A 362 15.29 -1.98 -12.87
C PRO A 362 15.82 -0.62 -13.36
N LEU A 363 14.93 0.15 -13.94
CA LEU A 363 15.14 1.56 -14.31
C LEU A 363 14.22 2.42 -13.46
N TYR A 364 14.72 3.54 -12.94
CA TYR A 364 13.98 4.48 -12.12
C TYR A 364 13.88 5.85 -12.78
N ILE A 365 12.67 6.44 -12.72
CA ILE A 365 12.39 7.76 -13.28
C ILE A 365 11.90 8.70 -12.18
N VAL A 366 12.30 9.96 -12.26
CA VAL A 366 11.78 11.03 -11.42
C VAL A 366 10.40 11.44 -11.93
N VAL A 367 9.34 11.14 -11.17
CA VAL A 367 7.94 11.48 -11.54
C VAL A 367 7.49 12.81 -10.96
N SER A 368 8.13 13.26 -9.88
CA SER A 368 7.87 14.56 -9.27
C SER A 368 9.09 15.06 -8.52
N VAL A 369 9.27 16.38 -8.49
CA VAL A 369 10.23 17.05 -7.63
C VAL A 369 9.49 18.16 -6.90
N ARG A 370 9.51 18.12 -5.56
CA ARG A 370 8.86 19.12 -4.72
C ARG A 370 9.54 20.48 -4.91
N GLU A 371 8.75 21.52 -5.16
CA GLU A 371 9.26 22.90 -5.29
C GLU A 371 10.03 23.33 -4.05
N ASN A 372 11.08 24.09 -4.24
CA ASN A 372 11.97 24.62 -3.20
C ASN A 372 12.68 23.54 -2.34
N SER A 373 12.58 22.25 -2.72
CA SER A 373 13.34 21.18 -2.07
C SER A 373 14.83 21.21 -2.44
N PRO A 374 15.69 20.51 -1.68
CA PRO A 374 17.11 20.40 -2.01
C PRO A 374 17.38 19.93 -3.45
N ALA A 375 16.71 18.89 -3.89
CA ALA A 375 16.87 18.37 -5.26
C ALA A 375 16.36 19.36 -6.32
N TYR A 376 15.25 20.07 -6.05
CA TYR A 376 14.74 21.11 -6.96
C TYR A 376 15.76 22.24 -7.14
N LYS A 377 16.32 22.76 -6.02
CA LYS A 377 17.35 23.81 -6.02
C LYS A 377 18.63 23.36 -6.75
N ALA A 378 18.99 22.07 -6.65
CA ALA A 378 20.11 21.48 -7.36
C ALA A 378 19.85 21.32 -8.86
N GLY A 379 18.60 21.35 -9.33
CA GLY A 379 18.24 21.28 -10.75
C GLY A 379 17.71 19.93 -11.23
N VAL A 380 17.38 18.98 -10.33
CA VAL A 380 16.67 17.74 -10.66
C VAL A 380 15.28 18.08 -11.17
N ARG A 381 14.78 17.36 -12.18
CA ARG A 381 13.49 17.60 -12.83
C ARG A 381 12.68 16.32 -13.00
N LYS A 382 11.37 16.49 -13.14
CA LYS A 382 10.49 15.41 -13.60
C LYS A 382 10.95 14.91 -14.98
N GLY A 383 11.00 13.61 -15.16
CA GLY A 383 11.42 12.94 -16.39
C GLY A 383 12.90 12.50 -16.37
N ASP A 384 13.70 12.92 -15.39
CA ASP A 384 15.09 12.47 -15.26
C ASP A 384 15.12 10.95 -14.99
N LEU A 385 15.94 10.21 -15.74
CA LEU A 385 16.22 8.79 -15.51
C LEU A 385 17.39 8.66 -14.53
N LEU A 386 17.16 8.05 -13.37
CA LEU A 386 18.17 7.90 -12.34
C LEU A 386 19.17 6.80 -12.73
N LYS A 387 20.43 7.18 -12.93
CA LYS A 387 21.53 6.27 -13.30
C LYS A 387 22.34 5.83 -12.10
N ARG A 388 22.71 6.75 -11.22
CA ARG A 388 23.53 6.48 -10.04
C ARG A 388 23.04 7.24 -8.81
N VAL A 389 23.29 6.67 -7.64
CA VAL A 389 23.08 7.31 -6.34
C VAL A 389 24.36 7.06 -5.50
N ASN A 390 24.96 8.14 -5.02
CA ASN A 390 26.19 8.11 -4.22
C ASN A 390 27.27 7.20 -4.84
N GLY A 391 27.52 7.38 -6.14
CA GLY A 391 28.54 6.66 -6.90
C GLY A 391 28.22 5.21 -7.27
N ARG A 392 27.08 4.63 -6.83
CA ARG A 392 26.63 3.28 -7.19
C ARG A 392 25.50 3.33 -8.21
N ASP A 393 25.49 2.40 -9.13
CA ASP A 393 24.42 2.28 -10.12
C ASP A 393 23.06 2.12 -9.46
N SER A 394 22.04 2.85 -9.94
CA SER A 394 20.70 2.89 -9.35
C SER A 394 20.02 1.51 -9.30
N TYR A 395 20.27 0.67 -10.29
CA TYR A 395 19.74 -0.69 -10.35
C TYR A 395 20.29 -1.66 -9.28
N GLN A 396 21.35 -1.27 -8.57
CA GLN A 396 21.87 -2.04 -7.43
C GLN A 396 21.09 -1.79 -6.14
N TYR A 397 20.16 -0.85 -6.17
CA TYR A 397 19.23 -0.58 -5.09
C TYR A 397 17.81 -1.00 -5.49
N SER A 398 17.02 -1.43 -4.54
CA SER A 398 15.57 -1.41 -4.67
C SER A 398 15.06 0.03 -4.55
N LEU A 399 13.90 0.32 -5.11
CA LEU A 399 13.24 1.62 -4.93
C LEU A 399 13.05 1.98 -3.45
N GLN A 400 12.79 0.99 -2.60
CA GLN A 400 12.62 1.17 -1.16
C GLN A 400 13.93 1.57 -0.46
N GLU A 401 15.08 1.03 -0.87
CA GLU A 401 16.38 1.43 -0.33
C GLU A 401 16.70 2.88 -0.71
N ILE A 402 16.45 3.29 -1.96
CA ILE A 402 16.62 4.68 -2.38
C ILE A 402 15.69 5.59 -1.56
N ASN A 403 14.41 5.25 -1.43
CA ASN A 403 13.46 6.02 -0.62
C ASN A 403 13.88 6.12 0.86
N THR A 404 14.49 5.08 1.41
CA THR A 404 15.01 5.09 2.77
C THR A 404 16.20 6.03 2.90
N LEU A 405 17.10 6.04 1.91
CA LEU A 405 18.23 6.96 1.85
C LEU A 405 17.76 8.42 1.83
N LEU A 406 16.72 8.74 1.02
CA LEU A 406 16.17 10.11 0.89
C LEU A 406 15.36 10.57 2.12
N LYS A 407 15.09 9.67 3.08
CA LYS A 407 14.42 9.93 4.38
C LYS A 407 15.38 9.85 5.57
N SER A 408 16.68 9.67 5.36
CA SER A 408 17.61 9.25 6.41
C SER A 408 17.80 10.28 7.52
N GLU A 409 18.66 11.24 7.33
CA GLU A 409 19.03 12.24 8.34
C GLU A 409 19.28 13.60 7.70
N GLU A 410 18.99 14.65 8.44
CA GLU A 410 19.27 16.03 8.05
C GLU A 410 20.79 16.21 7.84
N GLY A 411 21.16 17.00 6.81
CA GLY A 411 22.56 17.30 6.45
C GLY A 411 23.25 16.16 5.69
N ARG A 412 22.59 15.02 5.44
CA ARG A 412 23.18 13.96 4.66
C ARG A 412 23.39 14.38 3.22
N HIS A 413 24.65 14.25 2.76
CA HIS A 413 25.00 14.52 1.38
C HIS A 413 24.49 13.44 0.43
N ILE A 414 23.84 13.86 -0.65
CA ILE A 414 23.29 13.00 -1.71
C ILE A 414 23.86 13.45 -3.06
N GLU A 415 24.43 12.49 -3.76
CA GLU A 415 24.87 12.67 -5.16
C GLU A 415 23.97 11.79 -6.05
N VAL A 416 23.41 12.37 -7.10
CA VAL A 416 22.64 11.64 -8.10
C VAL A 416 23.16 11.96 -9.50
N GLU A 417 23.39 10.93 -10.28
CA GLU A 417 23.62 11.04 -11.72
C GLU A 417 22.31 10.65 -12.43
N VAL A 418 21.86 11.52 -13.30
CA VAL A 418 20.64 11.29 -14.09
C VAL A 418 20.92 11.40 -15.58
N GLU A 419 20.09 10.74 -16.37
CA GLU A 419 20.04 10.93 -17.82
C GLU A 419 18.83 11.81 -18.17
N ARG A 420 19.10 12.91 -18.88
CA ARG A 420 18.11 13.86 -19.40
C ARG A 420 18.42 14.15 -20.86
N ASP A 421 17.48 13.91 -21.77
CA ASP A 421 17.66 14.11 -23.21
C ASP A 421 18.92 13.41 -23.75
N GLY A 422 19.20 12.19 -23.26
CA GLY A 422 20.36 11.39 -23.66
C GLY A 422 21.71 11.88 -23.11
N LYS A 423 21.71 12.86 -22.19
CA LYS A 423 22.93 13.40 -21.55
C LYS A 423 22.97 13.03 -20.07
N SER A 424 24.14 12.61 -19.59
CA SER A 424 24.39 12.40 -18.16
C SER A 424 24.64 13.73 -17.47
N ILE A 425 23.98 13.94 -16.32
CA ILE A 425 24.08 15.16 -15.50
C ILE A 425 24.19 14.74 -14.04
N ASP A 426 25.18 15.33 -13.34
CA ASP A 426 25.39 15.13 -11.91
C ASP A 426 24.74 16.25 -11.10
N PHE A 427 24.05 15.86 -10.03
CA PHE A 427 23.50 16.78 -9.05
C PHE A 427 23.94 16.39 -7.64
N LYS A 428 24.22 17.39 -6.81
CA LYS A 428 24.62 17.24 -5.41
C LYS A 428 23.79 18.14 -4.54
N PHE A 429 23.30 17.61 -3.42
CA PHE A 429 22.52 18.38 -2.45
C PHE A 429 22.54 17.68 -1.09
N ASP A 430 22.30 18.47 -0.05
CA ASP A 430 22.15 17.95 1.31
C ASP A 430 20.68 17.85 1.68
N LEU A 431 20.30 16.82 2.45
CA LEU A 431 18.94 16.65 2.93
C LEU A 431 18.60 17.72 3.97
N GLU A 432 17.43 18.39 3.82
CA GLU A 432 16.99 19.48 4.70
C GLU A 432 15.67 19.09 5.44
N GLU A 433 15.66 19.23 6.77
CA GLU A 433 14.45 19.10 7.59
C GLU A 433 13.61 20.38 7.48
N LEU A 434 12.48 20.30 6.78
CA LEU A 434 11.57 21.43 6.57
C LEU A 434 10.36 21.43 7.51
N LEU A 435 10.03 20.28 8.21
CA LEU A 435 8.88 20.11 9.10
C LEU A 435 9.23 20.21 10.58
#